data_a61b5544efe7c39af9c06c466d886980
#
_entry.id   a61b5544efe7c39af9c06c466d886980
#
_cell.length_a   1.000
_cell.length_b   1.000
_cell.length_c   1.000
_cell.angle_alpha   90.00
_cell.angle_beta   90.00
_cell.angle_gamma   90.00
#
_symmetry.space_group_name_H-M   'P 1'
#
loop_
_entity.id
_entity.type
_entity.pdbx_description
1 polymer ?
#
loop_
_entity_poly.entity_id
_entity_poly.type
_entity_poly.pdbx_seq_one_letter_code
_entity_poly.pdbx_strand_id
1 'polypeptide(L)'
;MGILSGCKALYEMNVRVRPDAPLQRAFGRDRCADQSTIQRTLQAFSEENVAQLREAVEAIGRRYSATFSHDFERQMLVVGVDLTGLRASKRAEGSTKGYFSGERNATGRQLLRVSVPQYKEILFEKLYAGNTTSCEVLKESIRELERILSLAEERQKRRRTLVRLDGGFGTDANLNWLMWRGYEFIAKGYGGKRANKLAKSVPEDGWRQGPTKSQLLGVPARAHRYARKSKTVVRRWVDEKGKPHTDYLVCSLHELGPAQIAELYDARGAMETDIKGDKRGLGIEKRRKKSFHAQEALVLLAQLSHNLLVYFKRWFLEGTAAAKLGVERLVREVLAMVAEVRVGKMSGKVRLKLPYHHPRAKAVASGIETHYPRNGWRTIWRQI
;
A
#
# COMPACT_ATOMS: atom_id res chain seq x y z
N MET A 1 -2.63 -2.86 -18.34
CA MET A 1 -3.83 -3.47 -18.95
C MET A 1 -4.27 -4.72 -18.17
N GLY A 2 -3.64 -5.88 -18.31
CA GLY A 2 -4.13 -7.13 -17.72
C GLY A 2 -4.41 -7.11 -16.20
N ILE A 3 -3.60 -6.41 -15.40
CA ILE A 3 -3.82 -6.28 -13.96
C ILE A 3 -5.14 -5.55 -13.66
N LEU A 4 -5.37 -4.44 -14.33
CA LEU A 4 -6.59 -3.64 -14.19
C LEU A 4 -7.83 -4.33 -14.75
N SER A 5 -7.66 -5.23 -15.73
CA SER A 5 -8.74 -6.08 -16.26
C SER A 5 -9.03 -7.31 -15.38
N GLY A 6 -8.41 -7.41 -14.21
CA GLY A 6 -8.62 -8.49 -13.24
C GLY A 6 -7.94 -9.82 -13.60
N CYS A 7 -7.04 -9.85 -14.59
CA CYS A 7 -6.24 -11.04 -14.87
C CYS A 7 -5.32 -11.35 -13.70
N LYS A 8 -5.42 -12.53 -13.13
CA LYS A 8 -4.57 -13.01 -12.03
C LYS A 8 -3.41 -13.89 -12.51
N ALA A 9 -3.51 -14.43 -13.71
CA ALA A 9 -2.49 -15.25 -14.35
C ALA A 9 -2.26 -14.79 -15.80
N LEU A 10 -1.08 -15.09 -16.36
CA LEU A 10 -0.74 -14.63 -17.71
C LEU A 10 -1.62 -15.27 -18.79
N TYR A 11 -2.07 -16.53 -18.63
CA TYR A 11 -2.93 -17.16 -19.62
C TYR A 11 -4.27 -16.42 -19.80
N GLU A 12 -4.74 -15.75 -18.75
CA GLU A 12 -5.97 -14.95 -18.82
C GLU A 12 -5.86 -13.77 -19.79
N MET A 13 -4.63 -13.33 -20.13
CA MET A 13 -4.41 -12.34 -21.17
C MET A 13 -4.92 -12.84 -22.53
N ASN A 14 -4.71 -14.11 -22.85
CA ASN A 14 -5.19 -14.70 -24.12
C ASN A 14 -6.70 -14.81 -24.18
N VAL A 15 -7.35 -15.04 -23.03
CA VAL A 15 -8.80 -15.32 -22.96
C VAL A 15 -9.61 -14.04 -22.74
N ARG A 16 -9.10 -13.08 -21.98
CA ARG A 16 -9.87 -11.90 -21.54
C ARG A 16 -9.47 -10.61 -22.27
N VAL A 17 -8.17 -10.41 -22.52
CA VAL A 17 -7.66 -9.12 -23.04
C VAL A 17 -7.46 -9.16 -24.54
N ARG A 18 -6.92 -10.26 -25.09
CA ARG A 18 -6.69 -10.37 -26.55
C ARG A 18 -7.97 -10.39 -27.40
N PRO A 19 -9.09 -10.98 -26.98
CA PRO A 19 -10.35 -10.92 -27.72
C PRO A 19 -11.02 -9.53 -27.66
N ASP A 20 -10.67 -8.69 -26.67
CA ASP A 20 -11.31 -7.39 -26.43
C ASP A 20 -10.61 -6.28 -27.23
N ALA A 21 -10.98 -6.11 -28.50
CA ALA A 21 -10.42 -5.09 -29.37
C ALA A 21 -10.70 -3.64 -28.87
N PRO A 22 -11.88 -3.29 -28.33
CA PRO A 22 -12.12 -1.98 -27.75
C PRO A 22 -11.16 -1.67 -26.59
N LEU A 23 -10.93 -2.62 -25.69
CA LEU A 23 -10.00 -2.47 -24.57
C LEU A 23 -8.56 -2.23 -25.07
N GLN A 24 -8.13 -2.98 -26.08
CA GLN A 24 -6.79 -2.81 -26.65
C GLN A 24 -6.61 -1.40 -27.25
N ARG A 25 -7.58 -0.92 -28.01
CA ARG A 25 -7.58 0.43 -28.59
C ARG A 25 -7.59 1.53 -27.53
N ALA A 26 -8.32 1.34 -26.43
CA ALA A 26 -8.32 2.27 -25.29
C ALA A 26 -6.93 2.42 -24.66
N PHE A 27 -6.07 1.39 -24.77
CA PHE A 27 -4.67 1.45 -24.35
C PHE A 27 -3.69 1.78 -25.50
N GLY A 28 -4.18 2.31 -26.63
CA GLY A 28 -3.35 2.70 -27.79
C GLY A 28 -2.67 1.50 -28.46
N ARG A 29 -3.30 0.33 -28.46
CA ARG A 29 -2.76 -0.91 -29.02
C ARG A 29 -3.70 -1.47 -30.11
N ASP A 30 -3.14 -1.89 -31.23
CA ASP A 30 -3.91 -2.60 -32.25
C ASP A 30 -4.20 -4.04 -31.84
N ARG A 31 -3.27 -4.64 -31.09
CA ARG A 31 -3.41 -6.00 -30.55
C ARG A 31 -2.61 -6.18 -29.26
N CYS A 32 -3.08 -7.08 -28.40
CA CYS A 32 -2.39 -7.48 -27.20
C CYS A 32 -1.40 -8.63 -27.47
N ALA A 33 -0.23 -8.55 -26.88
CA ALA A 33 0.73 -9.67 -26.89
C ALA A 33 0.13 -10.90 -26.21
N ASP A 34 0.49 -12.09 -26.69
CA ASP A 34 0.11 -13.35 -26.05
C ASP A 34 0.88 -13.59 -24.75
N GLN A 35 0.41 -14.56 -23.97
CA GLN A 35 1.01 -14.90 -22.69
C GLN A 35 2.48 -15.32 -22.79
N SER A 36 2.88 -16.00 -23.89
CA SER A 36 4.24 -16.50 -24.05
C SER A 36 5.22 -15.36 -24.37
N THR A 37 4.79 -14.40 -25.19
CA THR A 37 5.55 -13.17 -25.45
C THR A 37 5.73 -12.36 -24.17
N ILE A 38 4.66 -12.12 -23.40
CA ILE A 38 4.73 -11.41 -22.11
C ILE A 38 5.66 -12.15 -21.14
N GLN A 39 5.57 -13.50 -21.09
CA GLN A 39 6.43 -14.32 -20.25
C GLN A 39 7.92 -14.17 -20.64
N ARG A 40 8.23 -14.26 -21.94
CA ARG A 40 9.60 -14.10 -22.45
C ARG A 40 10.16 -12.71 -22.16
N THR A 41 9.36 -11.66 -22.39
CA THR A 41 9.75 -10.28 -22.07
C THR A 41 10.07 -10.13 -20.58
N LEU A 42 9.22 -10.63 -19.68
CA LEU A 42 9.49 -10.58 -18.25
C LEU A 42 10.73 -11.38 -17.84
N GLN A 43 10.99 -12.53 -18.48
CA GLN A 43 12.17 -13.33 -18.19
C GLN A 43 13.46 -12.66 -18.64
N ALA A 44 13.41 -11.83 -19.68
CA ALA A 44 14.54 -11.07 -20.20
C ALA A 44 14.82 -9.76 -19.44
N PHE A 45 14.02 -9.42 -18.41
CA PHE A 45 14.25 -8.22 -17.62
C PHE A 45 15.57 -8.30 -16.86
N SER A 46 16.40 -7.27 -17.06
CA SER A 46 17.62 -7.01 -16.30
C SER A 46 17.36 -6.03 -15.15
N GLU A 47 18.38 -5.78 -14.34
CA GLU A 47 18.36 -4.74 -13.31
C GLU A 47 18.09 -3.37 -13.90
N GLU A 48 18.71 -3.05 -15.05
CA GLU A 48 18.51 -1.80 -15.77
C GLU A 48 17.04 -1.62 -16.22
N ASN A 49 16.42 -2.68 -16.76
CA ASN A 49 15.00 -2.60 -17.16
C ASN A 49 14.08 -2.38 -15.95
N VAL A 50 14.41 -2.95 -14.79
CA VAL A 50 13.68 -2.70 -13.54
C VAL A 50 13.86 -1.26 -13.09
N ALA A 51 15.08 -0.71 -13.18
CA ALA A 51 15.36 0.69 -12.87
C ALA A 51 14.56 1.65 -13.77
N GLN A 52 14.58 1.44 -15.09
CA GLN A 52 13.80 2.22 -16.06
C GLN A 52 12.29 2.14 -15.77
N LEU A 53 11.78 0.96 -15.44
CA LEU A 53 10.37 0.79 -15.06
C LEU A 53 10.04 1.55 -13.76
N ARG A 54 10.93 1.53 -12.79
CA ARG A 54 10.79 2.27 -11.53
C ARG A 54 10.73 3.78 -11.79
N GLU A 55 11.61 4.31 -12.61
CA GLU A 55 11.61 5.72 -13.02
C GLU A 55 10.30 6.11 -13.71
N ALA A 56 9.80 5.26 -14.61
CA ALA A 56 8.52 5.50 -15.30
C ALA A 56 7.35 5.51 -14.30
N VAL A 57 7.31 4.58 -13.33
CA VAL A 57 6.28 4.55 -12.28
C VAL A 57 6.37 5.79 -11.40
N GLU A 58 7.57 6.22 -11.03
CA GLU A 58 7.80 7.45 -10.25
C GLU A 58 7.37 8.70 -11.02
N ALA A 59 7.70 8.82 -12.30
CA ALA A 59 7.31 9.94 -13.15
C ALA A 59 5.78 10.09 -13.25
N ILE A 60 5.06 8.96 -13.37
CA ILE A 60 3.59 8.96 -13.32
C ILE A 60 3.10 9.40 -11.94
N GLY A 61 3.73 8.91 -10.85
CA GLY A 61 3.45 9.32 -9.49
C GLY A 61 3.61 10.82 -9.31
N ARG A 62 4.75 11.40 -9.71
CA ARG A 62 5.02 12.84 -9.60
C ARG A 62 3.95 13.69 -10.28
N ARG A 63 3.38 13.21 -11.38
CA ARG A 63 2.37 13.95 -12.14
C ARG A 63 0.97 13.87 -11.54
N TYR A 64 0.59 12.78 -10.92
CA TYR A 64 -0.81 12.49 -10.57
C TYR A 64 -1.07 12.23 -9.08
N SER A 65 -0.03 11.97 -8.31
CA SER A 65 -0.16 11.64 -6.88
C SER A 65 -0.40 12.88 -6.03
N ALA A 66 -1.31 12.78 -5.06
CA ALA A 66 -1.53 13.82 -4.07
C ALA A 66 -0.38 13.91 -3.06
N THR A 67 0.40 12.84 -2.91
CA THR A 67 1.56 12.84 -2.00
C THR A 67 2.60 13.87 -2.39
N PHE A 68 2.85 14.06 -3.69
CA PHE A 68 3.83 15.04 -4.17
C PHE A 68 3.38 16.51 -4.03
N SER A 69 2.08 16.74 -3.84
CA SER A 69 1.51 18.06 -3.57
C SER A 69 1.07 18.22 -2.10
N HIS A 70 1.62 17.38 -1.19
CA HIS A 70 1.29 17.43 0.22
C HIS A 70 1.69 18.77 0.86
N ASP A 71 0.76 19.39 1.57
CA ASP A 71 0.98 20.64 2.30
C ASP A 71 1.51 20.35 3.70
N PHE A 72 2.83 20.39 3.82
CA PHE A 72 3.54 20.19 5.09
C PHE A 72 3.28 21.31 6.11
N GLU A 73 2.80 22.49 5.71
CA GLU A 73 2.49 23.57 6.66
C GLU A 73 1.19 23.29 7.40
N ARG A 74 0.21 22.73 6.71
CA ARG A 74 -1.11 22.46 7.28
C ARG A 74 -1.17 21.18 8.09
N GLN A 75 -0.52 20.12 7.62
CA GLN A 75 -0.62 18.81 8.26
C GLN A 75 0.67 18.00 8.18
N MET A 76 0.83 17.04 9.08
CA MET A 76 1.92 16.09 9.02
C MET A 76 1.68 15.07 7.91
N LEU A 77 2.72 14.75 7.15
CA LEU A 77 2.70 13.60 6.25
C LEU A 77 2.85 12.31 7.07
N VAL A 78 1.90 11.40 6.96
CA VAL A 78 2.00 10.09 7.61
C VAL A 78 2.50 9.07 6.60
N VAL A 79 3.60 8.42 6.92
CA VAL A 79 4.23 7.40 6.07
C VAL A 79 4.19 6.06 6.81
N GLY A 80 3.61 5.04 6.19
CA GLY A 80 3.65 3.67 6.68
C GLY A 80 4.75 2.89 5.98
N VAL A 81 5.53 2.13 6.77
CA VAL A 81 6.56 1.21 6.26
C VAL A 81 6.19 -0.20 6.71
N ASP A 82 6.12 -1.12 5.77
CA ASP A 82 5.79 -2.53 6.05
C ASP A 82 6.66 -3.48 5.22
N LEU A 83 6.99 -4.63 5.80
CA LEU A 83 7.71 -5.70 5.14
C LEU A 83 6.86 -6.97 5.18
N THR A 84 6.42 -7.43 4.02
CA THR A 84 5.50 -8.55 3.92
C THR A 84 6.05 -9.68 3.07
N GLY A 85 5.85 -10.93 3.50
CA GLY A 85 6.31 -12.11 2.77
C GLY A 85 5.50 -12.39 1.50
N LEU A 86 6.21 -12.71 0.44
CA LEU A 86 5.70 -13.26 -0.81
C LEU A 86 6.24 -14.69 -0.99
N ARG A 87 5.36 -15.66 -0.84
CA ARG A 87 5.71 -17.09 -1.03
C ARG A 87 6.24 -17.34 -2.43
N ALA A 88 7.33 -18.06 -2.53
CA ALA A 88 7.93 -18.47 -3.79
C ALA A 88 8.49 -19.89 -3.70
N SER A 89 8.68 -20.54 -4.86
CA SER A 89 9.36 -21.82 -4.94
C SER A 89 10.81 -21.70 -4.43
N LYS A 90 11.33 -22.74 -3.80
CA LYS A 90 12.75 -22.84 -3.40
C LYS A 90 13.73 -22.60 -4.56
N ARG A 91 13.29 -22.85 -5.82
CA ARG A 91 14.08 -22.66 -7.05
C ARG A 91 14.00 -21.25 -7.62
N ALA A 92 13.23 -20.35 -6.99
CA ALA A 92 13.15 -18.97 -7.46
C ALA A 92 14.33 -18.16 -6.89
N GLU A 93 14.90 -17.29 -7.70
CA GLU A 93 16.01 -16.41 -7.32
C GLU A 93 15.60 -15.53 -6.12
N GLY A 94 16.48 -15.39 -5.13
CA GLY A 94 16.22 -14.66 -3.89
C GLY A 94 15.18 -15.31 -2.96
N SER A 95 14.68 -16.52 -3.30
CA SER A 95 13.79 -17.27 -2.42
C SER A 95 14.60 -17.97 -1.34
N THR A 96 14.52 -17.48 -0.13
CA THR A 96 15.20 -18.04 1.04
C THR A 96 14.20 -18.38 2.14
N LYS A 97 14.63 -19.16 3.14
CA LYS A 97 13.84 -19.43 4.33
C LYS A 97 13.70 -18.14 5.14
N GLY A 98 12.50 -17.87 5.64
CA GLY A 98 12.20 -16.69 6.44
C GLY A 98 10.89 -16.83 7.19
N TYR A 99 10.42 -15.70 7.72
CA TYR A 99 9.13 -15.62 8.38
C TYR A 99 8.07 -15.14 7.39
N PHE A 100 7.02 -15.94 7.17
CA PHE A 100 5.94 -15.62 6.25
C PHE A 100 4.58 -15.83 6.92
N SER A 101 3.90 -14.73 7.27
CA SER A 101 2.52 -14.74 7.80
C SER A 101 2.27 -15.77 8.91
N GLY A 102 3.12 -15.81 9.93
CA GLY A 102 3.03 -16.75 11.04
C GLY A 102 3.72 -18.10 10.81
N GLU A 103 4.14 -18.41 9.59
CA GLU A 103 4.84 -19.64 9.27
C GLU A 103 6.36 -19.42 9.30
N ARG A 104 7.02 -20.05 10.26
CA ARG A 104 8.49 -20.06 10.34
C ARG A 104 9.06 -21.02 9.27
N ASN A 105 10.25 -20.69 8.78
CA ASN A 105 11.00 -21.49 7.80
C ASN A 105 10.30 -21.73 6.45
N ALA A 106 9.26 -21.01 6.14
CA ALA A 106 8.71 -20.99 4.81
C ALA A 106 9.70 -20.33 3.82
N THR A 107 9.56 -20.60 2.53
CA THR A 107 10.42 -20.02 1.50
C THR A 107 9.70 -18.96 0.67
N GLY A 108 10.44 -17.93 0.29
CA GLY A 108 9.89 -16.83 -0.51
C GLY A 108 10.83 -15.63 -0.54
N ARG A 109 10.26 -14.50 -0.86
CA ARG A 109 10.89 -13.17 -0.91
C ARG A 109 10.16 -12.23 0.02
N GLN A 110 10.81 -11.15 0.44
CA GLN A 110 10.17 -10.08 1.22
C GLN A 110 9.87 -8.90 0.31
N LEU A 111 8.67 -8.33 0.46
CA LEU A 111 8.22 -7.12 -0.22
C LEU A 111 8.16 -5.98 0.79
N LEU A 112 9.04 -5.01 0.64
CA LEU A 112 8.94 -3.73 1.32
C LEU A 112 7.90 -2.86 0.60
N ARG A 113 7.01 -2.26 1.38
CA ARG A 113 6.08 -1.23 0.90
C ARG A 113 6.21 0.02 1.75
N VAL A 114 6.38 1.16 1.10
CA VAL A 114 6.26 2.48 1.70
C VAL A 114 5.04 3.17 1.10
N SER A 115 4.11 3.55 1.94
CA SER A 115 2.82 4.13 1.52
C SER A 115 2.46 5.35 2.33
N VAL A 116 1.57 6.17 1.77
CA VAL A 116 1.00 7.38 2.40
C VAL A 116 -0.49 7.15 2.61
N PRO A 117 -0.90 6.68 3.81
CA PRO A 117 -2.27 6.28 4.09
C PRO A 117 -3.30 7.40 3.92
N GLN A 118 -2.91 8.67 4.14
CA GLN A 118 -3.78 9.84 3.95
C GLN A 118 -4.34 9.91 2.52
N TYR A 119 -3.52 9.52 1.54
CA TYR A 119 -3.89 9.52 0.13
C TYR A 119 -4.16 8.12 -0.42
N LYS A 120 -3.96 7.07 0.40
CA LYS A 120 -4.02 5.65 0.01
C LYS A 120 -3.05 5.29 -1.12
N GLU A 121 -1.99 6.03 -1.27
CA GLU A 121 -1.00 5.88 -2.33
C GLU A 121 0.20 5.06 -1.86
N ILE A 122 0.72 4.22 -2.75
CA ILE A 122 2.00 3.54 -2.56
C ILE A 122 3.08 4.44 -3.15
N LEU A 123 4.03 4.85 -2.31
CA LEU A 123 5.12 5.70 -2.74
C LEU A 123 6.15 4.88 -3.52
N PHE A 124 6.58 3.75 -2.94
CA PHE A 124 7.41 2.76 -3.64
C PHE A 124 7.32 1.38 -3.02
N GLU A 125 7.70 0.39 -3.80
CA GLU A 125 7.87 -1.00 -3.38
C GLU A 125 9.25 -1.51 -3.83
N LYS A 126 9.83 -2.39 -3.01
CA LYS A 126 11.10 -3.06 -3.31
C LYS A 126 11.08 -4.51 -2.85
N LEU A 127 11.64 -5.37 -3.69
CA LEU A 127 11.73 -6.81 -3.41
C LEU A 127 13.08 -7.13 -2.77
N TYR A 128 13.08 -8.04 -1.79
CA TYR A 128 14.26 -8.52 -1.09
C TYR A 128 14.27 -10.04 -0.99
N ALA A 129 15.44 -10.61 -0.65
CA ALA A 129 15.55 -12.03 -0.32
C ALA A 129 14.65 -12.39 0.89
N GLY A 130 14.21 -13.64 0.96
CA GLY A 130 13.22 -14.06 1.94
C GLY A 130 13.67 -14.02 3.41
N ASN A 131 14.98 -14.04 3.66
CA ASN A 131 15.56 -13.92 5.00
C ASN A 131 15.81 -12.47 5.45
N THR A 132 15.54 -11.49 4.60
CA THR A 132 15.66 -10.07 4.96
C THR A 132 14.69 -9.70 6.07
N THR A 133 15.16 -8.95 7.06
CA THR A 133 14.37 -8.52 8.22
C THR A 133 13.96 -7.05 8.13
N SER A 134 12.88 -6.71 8.81
CA SER A 134 12.36 -5.34 8.80
C SER A 134 13.37 -4.32 9.32
N CYS A 135 14.15 -4.69 10.36
CA CYS A 135 15.12 -3.76 10.95
C CYS A 135 16.27 -3.40 10.02
N GLU A 136 16.64 -4.29 9.09
CA GLU A 136 17.74 -4.08 8.14
C GLU A 136 17.37 -3.08 7.05
N VAL A 137 16.11 -3.10 6.59
CA VAL A 137 15.69 -2.32 5.42
C VAL A 137 15.19 -0.91 5.77
N LEU A 138 14.97 -0.58 7.05
CA LEU A 138 14.39 0.71 7.44
C LEU A 138 15.21 1.92 6.95
N LYS A 139 16.51 1.90 7.20
CA LYS A 139 17.37 3.06 6.86
C LYS A 139 17.43 3.31 5.36
N GLU A 140 17.46 2.24 4.58
CA GLU A 140 17.40 2.31 3.12
C GLU A 140 16.04 2.86 2.66
N SER A 141 14.95 2.34 3.22
CA SER A 141 13.60 2.82 2.85
C SER A 141 13.37 4.30 3.18
N ILE A 142 13.92 4.81 4.28
CA ILE A 142 13.83 6.23 4.61
C ILE A 142 14.70 7.09 3.68
N ARG A 143 15.88 6.63 3.30
CA ARG A 143 16.71 7.36 2.31
C ARG A 143 16.03 7.42 0.94
N GLU A 144 15.39 6.33 0.53
CA GLU A 144 14.62 6.30 -0.71
C GLU A 144 13.38 7.21 -0.64
N LEU A 145 12.68 7.23 0.50
CA LEU A 145 11.62 8.22 0.78
C LEU A 145 12.14 9.67 0.62
N GLU A 146 13.32 9.97 1.19
CA GLU A 146 13.95 11.28 1.09
C GLU A 146 14.29 11.66 -0.35
N ARG A 147 14.80 10.70 -1.12
CA ARG A 147 15.09 10.91 -2.55
C ARG A 147 13.83 11.22 -3.35
N ILE A 148 12.79 10.42 -3.16
CA ILE A 148 11.54 10.53 -3.91
C ILE A 148 10.81 11.84 -3.60
N LEU A 149 10.73 12.22 -2.33
CA LEU A 149 10.02 13.42 -1.88
C LEU A 149 10.92 14.65 -1.68
N SER A 150 12.21 14.55 -2.06
CA SER A 150 13.21 15.62 -1.90
C SER A 150 13.31 16.15 -0.46
N LEU A 151 13.32 15.21 0.52
CA LEU A 151 13.36 15.55 1.94
C LEU A 151 14.79 15.60 2.52
N ALA A 152 15.80 15.20 1.77
CA ALA A 152 17.16 15.04 2.28
C ALA A 152 17.70 16.32 2.94
N GLU A 153 17.50 17.47 2.29
CA GLU A 153 17.92 18.80 2.79
C GLU A 153 16.80 19.55 3.52
N GLU A 154 15.58 19.02 3.52
CA GLU A 154 14.37 19.66 4.04
C GLU A 154 14.06 19.24 5.49
N ARG A 155 14.89 19.68 6.45
CA ARG A 155 14.75 19.31 7.87
C ARG A 155 13.35 19.61 8.43
N GLN A 156 12.74 20.72 8.05
CA GLN A 156 11.40 21.09 8.54
C GLN A 156 10.34 20.12 8.03
N LYS A 157 10.38 19.72 6.75
CA LYS A 157 9.48 18.72 6.20
C LYS A 157 9.68 17.35 6.85
N ARG A 158 10.94 16.95 7.17
CA ARG A 158 11.18 15.71 7.93
C ARG A 158 10.51 15.74 9.31
N ARG A 159 10.58 16.87 10.04
CA ARG A 159 9.88 17.06 11.33
C ARG A 159 8.35 17.03 11.19
N ARG A 160 7.84 17.32 10.01
CA ARG A 160 6.42 17.24 9.68
C ARG A 160 6.06 15.92 9.00
N THR A 161 6.95 14.92 9.08
CA THR A 161 6.71 13.56 8.58
C THR A 161 6.70 12.58 9.74
N LEU A 162 5.57 11.89 9.91
CA LEU A 162 5.36 10.85 10.92
C LEU A 162 5.53 9.46 10.28
N VAL A 163 6.54 8.72 10.70
CA VAL A 163 6.79 7.35 10.23
C VAL A 163 6.10 6.36 11.16
N ARG A 164 5.19 5.54 10.63
CA ARG A 164 4.51 4.46 11.38
C ARG A 164 5.17 3.12 11.09
N LEU A 165 5.57 2.43 12.16
CA LEU A 165 6.40 1.23 12.10
C LEU A 165 5.81 0.07 12.88
N ASP A 166 5.88 -1.12 12.31
CA ASP A 166 5.64 -2.38 13.00
C ASP A 166 6.79 -2.72 13.98
N GLY A 167 6.54 -3.72 14.84
CA GLY A 167 7.50 -4.21 15.82
C GLY A 167 8.80 -4.74 15.23
N GLY A 168 8.78 -5.25 14.00
CA GLY A 168 9.99 -5.67 13.30
C GLY A 168 10.97 -4.54 12.99
N PHE A 169 10.51 -3.29 12.87
CA PHE A 169 11.31 -2.10 12.66
C PHE A 169 11.73 -1.38 13.95
N GLY A 170 10.98 -1.61 15.05
CA GLY A 170 11.03 -0.83 16.29
C GLY A 170 12.22 -1.13 17.21
N THR A 171 13.42 -1.35 16.67
CA THR A 171 14.65 -1.48 17.46
C THR A 171 15.12 -0.12 17.96
N ASP A 172 15.79 -0.09 19.13
CA ASP A 172 16.30 1.17 19.70
C ASP A 172 17.26 1.89 18.73
N ALA A 173 18.07 1.14 18.01
CA ALA A 173 18.99 1.69 17.00
C ALA A 173 18.24 2.41 15.86
N ASN A 174 17.17 1.80 15.36
CA ASN A 174 16.34 2.39 14.31
C ASN A 174 15.58 3.62 14.80
N LEU A 175 14.99 3.56 16.00
CA LEU A 175 14.25 4.69 16.56
C LEU A 175 15.15 5.88 16.86
N ASN A 176 16.34 5.65 17.44
CA ASN A 176 17.33 6.70 17.64
C ASN A 176 17.82 7.29 16.31
N TRP A 177 18.03 6.45 15.29
CA TRP A 177 18.45 6.92 13.97
C TRP A 177 17.38 7.83 13.33
N LEU A 178 16.09 7.49 13.42
CA LEU A 178 15.00 8.34 12.95
C LEU A 178 14.99 9.69 13.69
N MET A 179 15.20 9.68 15.01
CA MET A 179 15.30 10.92 15.81
C MET A 179 16.45 11.81 15.36
N TRP A 180 17.64 11.25 15.13
CA TRP A 180 18.79 12.01 14.62
C TRP A 180 18.54 12.57 13.22
N ARG A 181 17.86 11.78 12.38
CA ARG A 181 17.50 12.19 11.02
C ARG A 181 16.42 13.29 11.01
N GLY A 182 15.72 13.50 12.13
CA GLY A 182 14.73 14.55 12.30
C GLY A 182 13.30 14.14 12.00
N TYR A 183 13.01 12.84 11.92
CA TYR A 183 11.66 12.33 11.74
C TYR A 183 10.90 12.24 13.06
N GLU A 184 9.58 12.42 12.98
CA GLU A 184 8.68 11.94 13.99
C GLU A 184 8.24 10.50 13.67
N PHE A 185 7.99 9.72 14.70
CA PHE A 185 7.56 8.33 14.50
C PHE A 185 6.61 7.85 15.60
N ILE A 186 5.87 6.80 15.24
CA ILE A 186 5.19 5.91 16.16
C ILE A 186 5.50 4.47 15.76
N ALA A 187 6.00 3.70 16.69
CA ALA A 187 6.45 2.35 16.44
C ALA A 187 5.99 1.40 17.56
N LYS A 188 5.62 0.18 17.18
CA LYS A 188 5.59 -0.92 18.11
C LYS A 188 7.04 -1.28 18.47
N GLY A 189 7.35 -1.30 19.75
CA GLY A 189 8.69 -1.62 20.21
C GLY A 189 9.05 -3.09 20.02
N TYR A 190 10.33 -3.35 19.81
CA TYR A 190 10.84 -4.69 19.57
C TYR A 190 10.95 -5.50 20.87
N GLY A 191 10.44 -6.75 20.85
CA GLY A 191 10.68 -7.76 21.86
C GLY A 191 9.60 -7.88 22.97
N GLY A 192 8.91 -9.03 23.00
CA GLY A 192 7.87 -9.33 23.98
C GLY A 192 8.35 -9.41 25.43
N LYS A 193 9.61 -9.87 25.68
CA LYS A 193 10.19 -9.88 27.02
C LYS A 193 10.28 -8.47 27.60
N ARG A 194 10.65 -7.51 26.77
CA ARG A 194 10.72 -6.09 27.15
C ARG A 194 9.33 -5.51 27.42
N ALA A 195 8.34 -5.84 26.59
CA ALA A 195 6.95 -5.44 26.81
C ALA A 195 6.46 -5.87 28.20
N ASN A 196 6.70 -7.13 28.57
CA ASN A 196 6.31 -7.65 29.88
C ASN A 196 7.05 -6.99 31.06
N LYS A 197 8.35 -6.65 30.88
CA LYS A 197 9.11 -5.91 31.89
C LYS A 197 8.56 -4.49 32.08
N LEU A 198 8.26 -3.79 31.00
CA LEU A 198 7.64 -2.47 31.03
C LEU A 198 6.25 -2.51 31.68
N ALA A 199 5.46 -3.53 31.37
CA ALA A 199 4.13 -3.70 31.94
C ALA A 199 4.14 -3.88 33.48
N LYS A 200 5.17 -4.54 34.02
CA LYS A 200 5.35 -4.68 35.48
C LYS A 200 5.74 -3.36 36.16
N SER A 201 6.26 -2.39 35.41
CA SER A 201 6.63 -1.08 35.94
C SER A 201 5.52 -0.02 35.82
N VAL A 202 4.38 -0.37 35.24
CA VAL A 202 3.19 0.48 35.25
C VAL A 202 2.55 0.38 36.64
N PRO A 203 2.30 1.49 37.36
CA PRO A 203 1.56 1.47 38.61
C PRO A 203 0.18 0.81 38.46
N GLU A 204 -0.33 0.17 39.50
CA GLU A 204 -1.63 -0.51 39.44
C GLU A 204 -2.77 0.44 39.06
N ASP A 205 -2.78 1.63 39.63
CA ASP A 205 -3.71 2.70 39.34
C ASP A 205 -3.38 3.46 38.02
N GLY A 206 -2.25 3.14 37.37
CA GLY A 206 -1.77 3.76 36.13
C GLY A 206 -2.41 3.21 34.85
N TRP A 207 -3.22 2.16 34.93
CA TRP A 207 -3.90 1.57 33.79
C TRP A 207 -5.18 2.31 33.44
N ARG A 208 -5.37 2.63 32.17
CA ARG A 208 -6.55 3.33 31.63
C ARG A 208 -7.12 2.54 30.47
N GLN A 209 -8.42 2.66 30.26
CA GLN A 209 -9.10 2.09 29.10
C GLN A 209 -8.52 2.65 27.79
N GLY A 210 -8.20 1.77 26.87
CA GLY A 210 -7.76 2.12 25.51
C GLY A 210 -8.92 2.37 24.53
N PRO A 211 -8.61 2.62 23.25
CA PRO A 211 -9.60 2.85 22.21
C PRO A 211 -10.61 1.70 22.04
N THR A 212 -10.20 0.48 22.30
CA THR A 212 -11.09 -0.70 22.27
C THR A 212 -11.43 -1.18 23.66
N LYS A 213 -12.62 -1.74 23.84
CA LYS A 213 -13.11 -2.21 25.17
C LYS A 213 -12.22 -3.25 25.86
N SER A 214 -11.46 -4.02 25.10
CA SER A 214 -10.55 -5.05 25.63
C SER A 214 -9.12 -4.56 25.90
N GLN A 215 -8.81 -3.30 25.56
CA GLN A 215 -7.44 -2.79 25.62
C GLN A 215 -7.23 -1.90 26.84
N LEU A 216 -6.16 -2.17 27.58
CA LEU A 216 -5.66 -1.32 28.66
C LEU A 216 -4.33 -0.68 28.25
N LEU A 217 -4.19 0.60 28.57
CA LEU A 217 -3.00 1.40 28.30
C LEU A 217 -2.36 1.85 29.60
N GLY A 218 -1.02 1.73 29.69
CA GLY A 218 -0.27 2.18 30.86
C GLY A 218 1.02 2.87 30.46
N VAL A 219 1.44 3.88 31.22
CA VAL A 219 2.73 4.53 31.06
C VAL A 219 3.68 3.92 32.08
N PRO A 220 4.80 3.28 31.65
CA PRO A 220 5.72 2.64 32.56
C PRO A 220 6.51 3.70 33.36
N ALA A 221 6.72 3.46 34.67
CA ALA A 221 7.50 4.34 35.54
C ALA A 221 8.97 4.48 35.07
N ARG A 222 9.49 3.42 34.41
CA ARG A 222 10.84 3.41 33.86
C ARG A 222 10.78 2.97 32.39
N ALA A 223 10.96 3.94 31.47
CA ALA A 223 11.08 3.68 30.06
C ALA A 223 12.55 3.80 29.60
N HIS A 224 12.85 3.26 28.42
CA HIS A 224 14.15 3.47 27.77
C HIS A 224 14.32 4.94 27.39
N ARG A 225 15.54 5.45 27.56
CA ARG A 225 15.89 6.79 27.13
C ARG A 225 16.41 6.76 25.69
N TYR A 226 15.70 7.45 24.82
CA TYR A 226 16.08 7.62 23.42
C TYR A 226 16.85 8.93 23.22
N ALA A 227 17.39 9.12 22.03
CA ALA A 227 18.17 10.33 21.65
C ALA A 227 17.40 11.65 21.83
N ARG A 228 16.07 11.61 21.70
CA ARG A 228 15.17 12.73 22.01
C ARG A 228 14.05 12.26 22.97
N LYS A 229 13.37 13.22 23.56
CA LYS A 229 12.19 12.95 24.40
C LYS A 229 11.15 12.14 23.62
N SER A 230 10.63 11.12 24.25
CA SER A 230 9.62 10.22 23.66
C SER A 230 8.71 9.69 24.75
N LYS A 231 7.54 9.23 24.38
CA LYS A 231 6.60 8.56 25.29
C LYS A 231 6.53 7.08 24.96
N THR A 232 6.60 6.26 25.99
CA THR A 232 6.37 4.81 25.90
C THR A 232 5.01 4.51 26.48
N VAL A 233 4.18 3.76 25.76
CA VAL A 233 2.86 3.32 26.20
C VAL A 233 2.81 1.80 26.10
N VAL A 234 2.55 1.14 27.22
CA VAL A 234 2.34 -0.30 27.26
C VAL A 234 0.86 -0.58 26.99
N ARG A 235 0.61 -1.60 26.17
CA ARG A 235 -0.75 -2.05 25.86
C ARG A 235 -0.94 -3.48 26.33
N ARG A 236 -2.10 -3.76 26.93
CA ARG A 236 -2.57 -5.10 27.27
C ARG A 236 -3.95 -5.31 26.67
N TRP A 237 -4.18 -6.48 26.12
CA TRP A 237 -5.51 -6.88 25.65
C TRP A 237 -5.65 -8.41 25.66
N VAL A 238 -6.88 -8.85 25.55
CA VAL A 238 -7.21 -10.26 25.40
C VAL A 238 -7.78 -10.45 23.99
N ASP A 239 -7.28 -11.43 23.25
CA ASP A 239 -7.80 -11.73 21.92
C ASP A 239 -9.13 -12.51 21.98
N GLU A 240 -9.75 -12.73 20.81
CA GLU A 240 -11.03 -13.45 20.69
C GLU A 240 -10.98 -14.88 21.25
N LYS A 241 -9.80 -15.45 21.42
CA LYS A 241 -9.57 -16.79 21.97
C LYS A 241 -9.28 -16.77 23.49
N GLY A 242 -9.42 -15.61 24.13
CA GLY A 242 -9.14 -15.45 25.56
C GLY A 242 -7.65 -15.37 25.92
N LYS A 243 -6.75 -15.27 24.92
CA LYS A 243 -5.31 -15.22 25.17
C LYS A 243 -4.85 -13.80 25.49
N PRO A 244 -4.12 -13.59 26.61
CA PRO A 244 -3.57 -12.29 26.95
C PRO A 244 -2.37 -11.92 26.07
N HIS A 245 -2.35 -10.67 25.65
CA HIS A 245 -1.27 -10.07 24.87
C HIS A 245 -0.74 -8.82 25.56
N THR A 246 0.56 -8.58 25.41
CA THR A 246 1.22 -7.38 25.90
C THR A 246 2.20 -6.91 24.84
N ASP A 247 2.13 -5.64 24.50
CA ASP A 247 3.15 -4.96 23.69
C ASP A 247 3.36 -3.52 24.20
N TYR A 248 4.24 -2.79 23.54
CA TYR A 248 4.45 -1.39 23.88
C TYR A 248 4.68 -0.56 22.60
N LEU A 249 4.23 0.67 22.65
CA LEU A 249 4.44 1.67 21.63
C LEU A 249 5.49 2.69 22.10
N VAL A 250 6.30 3.16 21.17
CA VAL A 250 7.21 4.29 21.36
C VAL A 250 6.83 5.38 20.38
N CYS A 251 6.56 6.57 20.90
CA CYS A 251 6.15 7.72 20.09
C CYS A 251 7.05 8.91 20.38
N SER A 252 7.57 9.53 19.33
CA SER A 252 8.39 10.75 19.46
C SER A 252 7.53 12.00 19.69
N LEU A 253 6.24 11.97 19.33
CA LEU A 253 5.27 13.03 19.66
C LEU A 253 4.85 12.85 21.13
N HIS A 254 5.73 13.20 22.04
CA HIS A 254 5.59 12.92 23.47
C HIS A 254 4.50 13.73 24.17
N GLU A 255 3.98 14.76 23.53
CA GLU A 255 2.85 15.56 24.02
C GLU A 255 1.51 14.79 23.97
N LEU A 256 1.39 13.81 23.05
CA LEU A 256 0.17 13.05 22.89
C LEU A 256 -0.12 12.19 24.13
N GLY A 257 -1.41 12.07 24.47
CA GLY A 257 -1.89 11.14 25.48
C GLY A 257 -1.77 9.67 25.06
N PRO A 258 -1.77 8.72 26.01
CA PRO A 258 -1.66 7.29 25.69
C PRO A 258 -2.74 6.80 24.71
N ALA A 259 -3.99 7.25 24.85
CA ALA A 259 -5.10 6.88 23.97
C ALA A 259 -4.86 7.38 22.54
N GLN A 260 -4.44 8.65 22.38
CA GLN A 260 -4.14 9.24 21.07
C GLN A 260 -2.97 8.49 20.37
N ILE A 261 -1.95 8.08 21.13
CA ILE A 261 -0.84 7.28 20.62
C ILE A 261 -1.35 5.91 20.15
N ALA A 262 -2.21 5.26 20.93
CA ALA A 262 -2.77 3.97 20.54
C ALA A 262 -3.64 4.07 19.28
N GLU A 263 -4.54 5.06 19.19
CA GLU A 263 -5.37 5.33 18.00
C GLU A 263 -4.53 5.61 16.76
N LEU A 264 -3.51 6.47 16.90
CA LEU A 264 -2.61 6.82 15.80
C LEU A 264 -1.84 5.61 15.28
N TYR A 265 -1.46 4.69 16.18
CA TYR A 265 -0.82 3.44 15.80
C TYR A 265 -1.81 2.46 15.16
N ASP A 266 -2.98 2.27 15.77
CA ASP A 266 -3.98 1.29 15.32
C ASP A 266 -4.56 1.64 13.94
N ALA A 267 -4.55 2.92 13.56
CA ALA A 267 -4.85 3.37 12.20
C ALA A 267 -3.90 2.75 11.13
N ARG A 268 -2.81 2.07 11.53
CA ARG A 268 -1.96 1.26 10.66
C ARG A 268 -2.69 0.05 10.08
N GLY A 269 -3.72 -0.48 10.75
CA GLY A 269 -4.51 -1.60 10.26
C GLY A 269 -5.12 -1.40 8.87
N ALA A 270 -5.37 -0.15 8.47
CA ALA A 270 -5.81 0.18 7.11
C ALA A 270 -4.77 -0.23 6.05
N MET A 271 -3.48 -0.02 6.31
CA MET A 271 -2.40 -0.39 5.40
C MET A 271 -2.27 -1.91 5.23
N GLU A 272 -2.43 -2.67 6.31
CA GLU A 272 -2.45 -4.14 6.25
C GLU A 272 -3.62 -4.64 5.38
N THR A 273 -4.78 -3.99 5.51
CA THR A 273 -5.96 -4.28 4.70
C THR A 273 -5.72 -3.96 3.22
N ASP A 274 -5.07 -2.84 2.91
CA ASP A 274 -4.71 -2.45 1.55
C ASP A 274 -3.72 -3.45 0.91
N ILE A 275 -2.66 -3.85 1.64
CA ILE A 275 -1.71 -4.87 1.18
C ILE A 275 -2.43 -6.20 0.89
N LYS A 276 -3.34 -6.62 1.77
CA LYS A 276 -4.15 -7.83 1.59
C LYS A 276 -5.08 -7.72 0.38
N GLY A 277 -5.67 -6.54 0.19
CA GLY A 277 -6.48 -6.20 -0.97
C GLY A 277 -5.70 -6.30 -2.29
N ASP A 278 -4.47 -5.80 -2.33
CA ASP A 278 -3.60 -5.86 -3.50
C ASP A 278 -3.11 -7.28 -3.79
N LYS A 279 -2.73 -8.02 -2.77
CA LYS A 279 -2.33 -9.42 -2.91
C LYS A 279 -3.42 -10.24 -3.61
N ARG A 280 -4.69 -10.02 -3.27
CA ARG A 280 -5.85 -10.69 -3.84
C ARG A 280 -6.37 -10.03 -5.12
N GLY A 281 -6.61 -8.73 -5.07
CA GLY A 281 -7.26 -7.96 -6.14
C GLY A 281 -6.36 -7.75 -7.34
N LEU A 282 -5.09 -7.41 -7.12
CA LEU A 282 -4.08 -7.25 -8.17
C LEU A 282 -3.30 -8.55 -8.45
N GLY A 283 -3.55 -9.61 -7.71
CA GLY A 283 -2.99 -10.94 -7.95
C GLY A 283 -1.47 -11.05 -7.70
N ILE A 284 -0.89 -10.22 -6.83
CA ILE A 284 0.55 -10.21 -6.54
C ILE A 284 1.02 -11.60 -6.07
N GLU A 285 0.24 -12.28 -5.22
CA GLU A 285 0.59 -13.61 -4.71
C GLU A 285 0.52 -14.71 -5.78
N LYS A 286 -0.30 -14.54 -6.82
CA LYS A 286 -0.53 -15.54 -7.86
C LYS A 286 0.47 -15.42 -9.01
N ARG A 287 1.00 -14.21 -9.27
CA ARG A 287 1.94 -13.95 -10.37
C ARG A 287 3.39 -14.18 -9.94
N ARG A 288 3.74 -15.43 -9.67
CA ARG A 288 5.09 -15.82 -9.22
C ARG A 288 6.02 -16.04 -10.39
N LYS A 289 7.20 -15.43 -10.35
CA LYS A 289 8.27 -15.59 -11.33
C LYS A 289 9.51 -16.23 -10.70
N LYS A 290 10.25 -17.02 -11.49
CA LYS A 290 11.52 -17.59 -11.06
C LYS A 290 12.58 -16.52 -10.97
N SER A 291 12.75 -15.70 -12.03
CA SER A 291 13.68 -14.56 -12.03
C SER A 291 13.29 -13.52 -10.99
N PHE A 292 14.29 -12.95 -10.34
CA PHE A 292 14.10 -11.89 -9.34
C PHE A 292 13.61 -10.60 -10.01
N HIS A 293 14.26 -10.18 -11.09
CA HIS A 293 13.90 -8.96 -11.83
C HIS A 293 12.51 -9.05 -12.47
N ALA A 294 12.14 -10.22 -13.01
CA ALA A 294 10.78 -10.43 -13.52
C ALA A 294 9.71 -10.32 -12.42
N GLN A 295 10.02 -10.78 -11.22
CA GLN A 295 9.11 -10.62 -10.08
C GLN A 295 9.03 -9.18 -9.62
N GLU A 296 10.15 -8.48 -9.58
CA GLU A 296 10.20 -7.06 -9.20
C GLU A 296 9.45 -6.20 -10.21
N ALA A 297 9.62 -6.45 -11.51
CA ALA A 297 8.84 -5.78 -12.55
C ALA A 297 7.32 -5.95 -12.35
N LEU A 298 6.87 -7.16 -11.99
CA LEU A 298 5.44 -7.39 -11.69
C LEU A 298 4.97 -6.67 -10.43
N VAL A 299 5.82 -6.53 -9.42
CA VAL A 299 5.53 -5.73 -8.22
C VAL A 299 5.35 -4.26 -8.60
N LEU A 300 6.28 -3.68 -9.38
CA LEU A 300 6.18 -2.29 -9.86
C LEU A 300 4.93 -2.05 -10.71
N LEU A 301 4.56 -2.99 -11.58
CA LEU A 301 3.32 -2.90 -12.35
C LEU A 301 2.07 -3.01 -11.46
N ALA A 302 2.13 -3.78 -10.36
CA ALA A 302 1.05 -3.83 -9.39
C ALA A 302 0.96 -2.54 -8.56
N GLN A 303 2.09 -1.97 -8.14
CA GLN A 303 2.17 -0.65 -7.51
C GLN A 303 1.54 0.43 -8.40
N LEU A 304 1.93 0.49 -9.68
CA LEU A 304 1.33 1.41 -10.65
C LEU A 304 -0.18 1.19 -10.76
N SER A 305 -0.61 -0.06 -10.86
CA SER A 305 -2.04 -0.40 -10.96
C SER A 305 -2.81 0.04 -9.71
N HIS A 306 -2.26 -0.16 -8.50
CA HIS A 306 -2.84 0.33 -7.26
C HIS A 306 -3.02 1.86 -7.30
N ASN A 307 -1.97 2.59 -7.62
CA ASN A 307 -2.01 4.05 -7.66
C ASN A 307 -2.99 4.57 -8.74
N LEU A 308 -3.03 3.95 -9.92
CA LEU A 308 -4.02 4.27 -10.94
C LEU A 308 -5.46 4.05 -10.45
N LEU A 309 -5.73 3.01 -9.66
CA LEU A 309 -7.04 2.80 -9.05
C LEU A 309 -7.37 3.87 -8.00
N VAL A 310 -6.38 4.31 -7.22
CA VAL A 310 -6.55 5.42 -6.28
C VAL A 310 -6.86 6.71 -7.02
N TYR A 311 -6.15 7.02 -8.09
CA TYR A 311 -6.41 8.20 -8.93
C TYR A 311 -7.79 8.12 -9.58
N PHE A 312 -8.15 6.96 -10.15
CA PHE A 312 -9.47 6.73 -10.72
C PHE A 312 -10.59 6.96 -9.69
N LYS A 313 -10.43 6.46 -8.46
CA LYS A 313 -11.42 6.69 -7.39
C LYS A 313 -11.56 8.18 -7.07
N ARG A 314 -10.45 8.89 -6.96
CA ARG A 314 -10.45 10.33 -6.67
C ARG A 314 -11.08 11.15 -7.79
N TRP A 315 -10.79 10.80 -9.05
CA TRP A 315 -11.25 11.58 -10.19
C TRP A 315 -12.68 11.25 -10.65
N PHE A 316 -13.09 9.99 -10.52
CA PHE A 316 -14.35 9.53 -11.12
C PHE A 316 -15.38 9.00 -10.12
N LEU A 317 -14.98 8.65 -8.91
CA LEU A 317 -15.88 7.98 -7.97
C LEU A 317 -16.05 8.75 -6.66
N GLU A 318 -15.37 9.88 -6.49
CA GLU A 318 -15.51 10.72 -5.30
C GLU A 318 -16.96 11.13 -5.12
N GLY A 319 -17.44 11.14 -3.87
CA GLY A 319 -18.86 11.40 -3.55
C GLY A 319 -19.83 10.23 -3.82
N THR A 320 -19.37 9.14 -4.47
CA THR A 320 -20.21 7.96 -4.74
C THR A 320 -19.95 6.83 -3.76
N ALA A 321 -20.90 5.91 -3.63
CA ALA A 321 -20.73 4.68 -2.85
C ALA A 321 -19.57 3.79 -3.36
N ALA A 322 -19.20 3.90 -4.65
CA ALA A 322 -18.11 3.15 -5.26
C ALA A 322 -16.72 3.65 -4.80
N ALA A 323 -16.60 4.89 -4.33
CA ALA A 323 -15.36 5.42 -3.75
C ALA A 323 -14.87 4.64 -2.51
N LYS A 324 -15.78 4.00 -1.78
CA LYS A 324 -15.46 3.21 -0.58
C LYS A 324 -15.00 1.78 -0.89
N LEU A 325 -15.06 1.33 -2.15
CA LEU A 325 -14.65 -0.01 -2.52
C LEU A 325 -13.14 -0.21 -2.35
N GLY A 326 -12.74 -1.35 -1.75
CA GLY A 326 -11.35 -1.81 -1.78
C GLY A 326 -10.92 -2.24 -3.18
N VAL A 327 -9.62 -2.40 -3.40
CA VAL A 327 -9.02 -2.70 -4.71
C VAL A 327 -9.64 -3.94 -5.38
N GLU A 328 -9.80 -5.04 -4.66
CA GLU A 328 -10.38 -6.28 -5.21
C GLU A 328 -11.80 -6.05 -5.75
N ARG A 329 -12.64 -5.37 -4.97
CA ARG A 329 -14.02 -5.08 -5.39
C ARG A 329 -14.07 -4.06 -6.51
N LEU A 330 -13.20 -3.07 -6.50
CA LEU A 330 -13.13 -2.06 -7.55
C LEU A 330 -12.79 -2.70 -8.91
N VAL A 331 -11.78 -3.58 -8.94
CA VAL A 331 -11.43 -4.32 -10.16
C VAL A 331 -12.59 -5.20 -10.61
N ARG A 332 -13.20 -5.97 -9.70
CA ARG A 332 -14.26 -6.93 -10.04
C ARG A 332 -15.60 -6.29 -10.39
N GLU A 333 -16.00 -5.24 -9.65
CA GLU A 333 -17.34 -4.66 -9.73
C GLU A 333 -17.42 -3.40 -10.61
N VAL A 334 -16.27 -2.78 -10.91
CA VAL A 334 -16.23 -1.54 -11.70
C VAL A 334 -15.44 -1.74 -12.99
N LEU A 335 -14.15 -2.10 -12.90
CA LEU A 335 -13.31 -2.18 -14.10
C LEU A 335 -13.60 -3.40 -14.96
N ALA A 336 -14.06 -4.51 -14.38
CA ALA A 336 -14.47 -5.71 -15.12
C ALA A 336 -15.95 -5.67 -15.55
N MET A 337 -16.63 -4.53 -15.39
CA MET A 337 -18.00 -4.35 -15.85
C MET A 337 -18.05 -4.36 -17.39
N VAL A 338 -18.91 -5.18 -17.96
CA VAL A 338 -19.11 -5.22 -19.39
C VAL A 338 -19.73 -3.90 -19.86
N ALA A 339 -19.22 -3.36 -20.96
CA ALA A 339 -19.71 -2.13 -21.54
C ALA A 339 -19.67 -2.18 -23.08
N GLU A 340 -20.62 -1.53 -23.73
CA GLU A 340 -20.57 -1.29 -25.17
C GLU A 340 -19.91 0.07 -25.43
N VAL A 341 -18.82 0.07 -26.20
CA VAL A 341 -18.13 1.29 -26.60
C VAL A 341 -18.28 1.51 -28.09
N ARG A 342 -18.88 2.62 -28.50
CA ARG A 342 -18.98 3.03 -29.90
C ARG A 342 -18.21 4.32 -30.11
N VAL A 343 -17.31 4.33 -31.10
CA VAL A 343 -16.56 5.53 -31.48
C VAL A 343 -17.06 5.95 -32.86
N GLY A 344 -17.57 7.16 -32.93
CA GLY A 344 -18.04 7.74 -34.20
C GLY A 344 -16.86 8.01 -35.14
N LYS A 345 -16.86 7.38 -36.34
CA LYS A 345 -15.74 7.44 -37.30
C LYS A 345 -15.37 8.88 -37.73
N MET A 346 -16.35 9.77 -37.91
CA MET A 346 -16.13 11.13 -38.36
C MET A 346 -16.10 12.18 -37.24
N SER A 347 -16.79 11.93 -36.15
CA SER A 347 -16.96 12.91 -35.06
C SER A 347 -16.01 12.71 -33.89
N GLY A 348 -15.29 11.61 -33.84
CA GLY A 348 -14.49 11.20 -32.66
C GLY A 348 -15.32 10.98 -31.37
N LYS A 349 -16.64 11.15 -31.43
CA LYS A 349 -17.52 11.01 -30.25
C LYS A 349 -17.52 9.57 -29.75
N VAL A 350 -17.28 9.41 -28.46
CA VAL A 350 -17.33 8.12 -27.78
C VAL A 350 -18.70 7.98 -27.11
N ARG A 351 -19.41 6.90 -27.42
CA ARG A 351 -20.64 6.51 -26.73
C ARG A 351 -20.33 5.29 -25.87
N LEU A 352 -20.54 5.43 -24.58
CA LEU A 352 -20.37 4.36 -23.62
C LEU A 352 -21.76 3.94 -23.09
N LYS A 353 -22.12 2.67 -23.29
CA LYS A 353 -23.32 2.07 -22.69
C LYS A 353 -22.88 1.15 -21.55
N LEU A 354 -23.38 1.43 -20.35
CA LEU A 354 -23.20 0.58 -19.16
C LEU A 354 -24.45 -0.25 -18.90
N PRO A 355 -24.35 -1.45 -18.34
CA PRO A 355 -25.50 -2.29 -18.02
C PRO A 355 -26.38 -1.59 -16.98
N TYR A 356 -27.64 -1.35 -17.30
CA TYR A 356 -28.57 -0.63 -16.44
C TYR A 356 -28.73 -1.26 -15.05
N HIS A 357 -28.85 -2.58 -15.01
CA HIS A 357 -29.05 -3.34 -13.77
C HIS A 357 -27.75 -3.56 -12.96
N HIS A 358 -26.60 -3.16 -13.47
CA HIS A 358 -25.36 -3.32 -12.73
C HIS A 358 -25.26 -2.31 -11.58
N PRO A 359 -25.06 -2.77 -10.31
CA PRO A 359 -25.17 -1.89 -9.12
C PRO A 359 -24.20 -0.71 -9.12
N ARG A 360 -23.13 -0.75 -9.93
CA ARG A 360 -22.10 0.29 -10.00
C ARG A 360 -22.19 1.19 -11.24
N ALA A 361 -23.00 0.82 -12.22
CA ALA A 361 -23.09 1.56 -13.48
C ALA A 361 -23.48 3.03 -13.27
N LYS A 362 -24.48 3.28 -12.43
CA LYS A 362 -24.93 4.65 -12.10
C LYS A 362 -23.81 5.48 -11.46
N ALA A 363 -23.06 4.92 -10.51
CA ALA A 363 -21.97 5.62 -9.85
C ALA A 363 -20.84 5.99 -10.81
N VAL A 364 -20.48 5.06 -11.71
CA VAL A 364 -19.45 5.30 -12.74
C VAL A 364 -19.90 6.36 -13.74
N ALA A 365 -21.14 6.29 -14.22
CA ALA A 365 -21.68 7.26 -15.16
C ALA A 365 -21.75 8.67 -14.53
N SER A 366 -22.26 8.78 -13.31
CA SER A 366 -22.29 10.06 -12.57
C SER A 366 -20.90 10.65 -12.38
N GLY A 367 -19.91 9.82 -12.01
CA GLY A 367 -18.54 10.26 -11.87
C GLY A 367 -17.94 10.78 -13.18
N ILE A 368 -18.18 10.10 -14.31
CA ILE A 368 -17.74 10.58 -15.64
C ILE A 368 -18.38 11.93 -15.97
N GLU A 369 -19.66 12.11 -15.74
CA GLU A 369 -20.37 13.38 -16.01
C GLU A 369 -19.85 14.53 -15.15
N THR A 370 -19.63 14.28 -13.85
CA THR A 370 -19.15 15.31 -12.92
C THR A 370 -17.75 15.81 -13.28
N HIS A 371 -16.85 14.90 -13.66
CA HIS A 371 -15.44 15.25 -13.93
C HIS A 371 -15.13 15.63 -15.37
N TYR A 372 -16.03 15.31 -16.32
CA TYR A 372 -15.87 15.67 -17.74
C TYR A 372 -17.07 16.40 -18.33
N PRO A 373 -17.68 17.37 -17.64
CA PRO A 373 -18.87 18.08 -18.16
C PRO A 373 -18.57 18.87 -19.44
N ARG A 374 -17.32 19.33 -19.60
CA ARG A 374 -16.89 20.12 -20.78
C ARG A 374 -16.71 19.28 -22.06
N ASN A 375 -16.63 17.97 -21.97
CA ASN A 375 -16.45 17.06 -23.10
C ASN A 375 -17.78 16.54 -23.67
N GLY A 376 -18.91 17.12 -23.25
CA GLY A 376 -20.22 16.79 -23.79
C GLY A 376 -20.74 15.40 -23.41
N TRP A 377 -20.25 14.84 -22.32
CA TRP A 377 -20.82 13.60 -21.76
C TRP A 377 -22.25 13.86 -21.28
N ARG A 378 -23.19 13.05 -21.79
CA ARG A 378 -24.59 13.04 -21.35
C ARG A 378 -24.95 11.62 -20.91
N THR A 379 -25.42 11.46 -19.71
CA THR A 379 -25.96 10.17 -19.25
C THR A 379 -27.42 10.07 -19.71
N ILE A 380 -27.69 9.08 -20.53
CA ILE A 380 -29.07 8.73 -20.93
C ILE A 380 -29.34 7.35 -20.35
N TRP A 381 -30.08 7.28 -19.28
CA TRP A 381 -30.54 6.02 -18.73
C TRP A 381 -31.77 5.56 -19.53
N ARG A 382 -31.64 4.46 -20.25
CA ARG A 382 -32.78 3.75 -20.85
C ARG A 382 -32.81 2.34 -20.26
N GLN A 383 -34.00 1.90 -19.85
CA GLN A 383 -34.26 0.49 -19.65
C GLN A 383 -34.05 -0.21 -20.99
N ILE A 384 -33.22 -1.22 -21.02
CA ILE A 384 -33.01 -2.12 -22.16
C ILE A 384 -33.68 -3.43 -21.75
#